data_39188fbbb458bee29cc8c3b6d6b1d998
#
_entry.id   39188fbbb458bee29cc8c3b6d6b1d998
#
_cell.length_a   1.000
_cell.length_b   1.000
_cell.length_c   1.000
_cell.angle_alpha   90.00
_cell.angle_beta   90.00
_cell.angle_gamma   90.00
#
_symmetry.space_group_name_H-M   'P 1'
#
loop_
_entity.id
_entity.type
_entity.pdbx_description
1 polymer ?
#
loop_
_entity_poly.entity_id
_entity_poly.type
_entity_poly.pdbx_seq_one_letter_code
_entity_poly.pdbx_strand_id
1 'polypeptide(L)'
;MRTHLATGGIAALLAAAAPAAAQVPAADLAKPPADAQHFIIESTGGKHGDSYVWTTADGTRMGRESMNLRGQVWETDMAGTPGPGGFPATMTIRGVSPQGDVGETFAVAGDTATWTSPIDKGQAPFSGHAYYSSQGGPAATNVWFLEQLLASPDKSLDLLPGGKAHAAKLTSIEVGEGKTAQTVNLWVATGVGTSPFPFWADAKDKMFAVTFGIGWLPEAYAGEQAKLEKAQAAALAEAAPALVRSLVTIPSGPVAFVNVKMFDADKVRFLGNQTVVVDKGLIVAVGPAATVKVPAGAQTIEGHGMTLVPGLWDCHMHVGDDYTGPQELSLGITSVRDPGNDDTLTMSRRDRIAKGELLFPHVYPSSLIDGKGPYTAQVANVATSQVEAIALVDRAHDNAFTGVKFYGTFDPAWLPAAIAEAHKQGLHVHGHIPHGIRPSVAIADGYDEITHINWIVMEGSPKAFSPPTTVSAGSRPRVATPRTWTSIRRR
;
A
#
# COMPACT_ATOMS: atom_id res chain seq x y z
N MET A 1 10.29 -27.08 -63.60
CA MET A 1 10.17 -26.00 -62.60
C MET A 1 10.56 -26.58 -61.25
N ARG A 2 11.74 -26.21 -60.76
CA ARG A 2 12.25 -26.69 -59.45
C ARG A 2 12.00 -25.60 -58.42
N THR A 3 11.20 -25.88 -57.39
CA THR A 3 10.94 -25.03 -56.25
C THR A 3 12.04 -25.22 -55.21
N HIS A 4 12.78 -24.16 -54.91
CA HIS A 4 13.75 -24.12 -53.81
C HIS A 4 13.02 -23.78 -52.52
N LEU A 5 12.99 -24.69 -51.55
CA LEU A 5 12.64 -24.41 -50.16
C LEU A 5 13.85 -23.76 -49.47
N ALA A 6 13.69 -22.55 -49.04
CA ALA A 6 14.65 -21.86 -48.19
C ALA A 6 14.37 -22.24 -46.72
N THR A 7 15.30 -22.97 -46.11
CA THR A 7 15.32 -23.24 -44.67
C THR A 7 15.89 -22.01 -43.94
N GLY A 8 15.02 -21.23 -43.34
CA GLY A 8 15.40 -20.16 -42.43
C GLY A 8 15.75 -20.73 -41.05
N GLY A 9 17.03 -20.70 -40.71
CA GLY A 9 17.51 -21.06 -39.39
C GLY A 9 17.11 -19.98 -38.36
N ILE A 10 16.31 -20.35 -37.34
CA ILE A 10 16.07 -19.54 -36.17
C ILE A 10 17.32 -19.61 -35.30
N ALA A 11 18.14 -18.55 -35.32
CA ALA A 11 19.20 -18.36 -34.34
C ALA A 11 18.55 -18.02 -32.99
N ALA A 12 18.52 -18.97 -32.07
CA ALA A 12 18.17 -18.72 -30.68
C ALA A 12 19.27 -17.85 -30.05
N LEU A 13 19.01 -16.57 -29.83
CA LEU A 13 19.81 -15.73 -28.95
C LEU A 13 19.63 -16.25 -27.51
N LEU A 14 20.59 -17.08 -27.09
CA LEU A 14 20.82 -17.31 -25.67
C LEU A 14 21.32 -15.97 -25.08
N ALA A 15 20.43 -15.16 -24.52
CA ALA A 15 20.80 -14.08 -23.62
C ALA A 15 21.52 -14.78 -22.45
N ALA A 16 22.84 -14.62 -22.37
CA ALA A 16 23.59 -14.98 -21.19
C ALA A 16 23.02 -14.12 -20.04
N ALA A 17 22.28 -14.76 -19.13
CA ALA A 17 21.91 -14.13 -17.86
C ALA A 17 23.22 -13.71 -17.21
N ALA A 18 23.42 -12.40 -17.01
CA ALA A 18 24.48 -11.92 -16.16
C ALA A 18 24.36 -12.65 -14.81
N PRO A 19 25.45 -13.12 -14.20
CA PRO A 19 25.39 -13.73 -12.90
C PRO A 19 24.70 -12.71 -11.96
N ALA A 20 23.62 -13.13 -11.30
CA ALA A 20 23.00 -12.34 -10.25
C ALA A 20 24.13 -11.96 -9.29
N ALA A 21 24.35 -10.68 -9.05
CA ALA A 21 25.31 -10.23 -8.06
C ALA A 21 24.99 -10.99 -6.76
N ALA A 22 25.98 -11.65 -6.18
CA ALA A 22 25.77 -12.41 -4.95
C ALA A 22 25.25 -11.46 -3.89
N GLN A 23 24.08 -11.76 -3.32
CA GLN A 23 23.49 -10.96 -2.23
C GLN A 23 24.52 -10.84 -1.11
N VAL A 24 24.68 -9.62 -0.55
CA VAL A 24 25.58 -9.41 0.59
C VAL A 24 25.01 -10.16 1.79
N PRO A 25 25.77 -11.11 2.39
CA PRO A 25 25.31 -11.82 3.57
C PRO A 25 25.01 -10.86 4.72
N ALA A 26 23.97 -11.12 5.51
CA ALA A 26 23.62 -10.26 6.65
C ALA A 26 24.76 -10.04 7.65
N ALA A 27 25.67 -11.01 7.78
CA ALA A 27 26.87 -10.92 8.61
C ALA A 27 27.90 -9.88 8.13
N ASP A 28 27.89 -9.53 6.84
CA ASP A 28 28.79 -8.59 6.18
C ASP A 28 28.21 -7.17 6.12
N LEU A 29 26.98 -6.98 6.58
CA LEU A 29 26.36 -5.67 6.73
C LEU A 29 26.93 -4.93 7.93
N ALA A 30 26.81 -3.59 7.91
CA ALA A 30 27.34 -2.72 8.94
C ALA A 30 26.85 -3.11 10.34
N LYS A 31 27.72 -3.00 11.34
CA LYS A 31 27.38 -3.25 12.75
C LYS A 31 27.21 -1.92 13.46
N PRO A 32 26.04 -1.64 14.06
CA PRO A 32 25.82 -0.40 14.78
C PRO A 32 26.73 -0.32 16.02
N PRO A 33 27.33 0.84 16.33
CA PRO A 33 27.99 1.06 17.61
C PRO A 33 26.98 1.17 18.75
N ALA A 34 27.45 1.07 19.99
CA ALA A 34 26.55 1.05 21.16
C ALA A 34 25.78 2.37 21.40
N ASP A 35 26.28 3.47 20.85
CA ASP A 35 25.67 4.81 20.92
C ASP A 35 24.85 5.19 19.67
N ALA A 36 24.64 4.25 18.75
CA ALA A 36 23.76 4.47 17.60
C ALA A 36 22.32 4.80 18.06
N GLN A 37 21.69 5.75 17.38
CA GLN A 37 20.24 5.98 17.57
C GLN A 37 19.50 4.71 17.20
N HIS A 38 18.70 4.19 18.13
CA HIS A 38 17.99 2.93 17.99
C HIS A 38 16.49 3.17 17.86
N PHE A 39 15.89 2.62 16.82
CA PHE A 39 14.45 2.51 16.61
C PHE A 39 14.06 1.04 16.70
N ILE A 40 13.04 0.73 17.48
CA ILE A 40 12.34 -0.54 17.38
C ILE A 40 11.33 -0.47 16.23
N ILE A 41 11.10 -1.62 15.62
CA ILE A 41 10.06 -1.79 14.60
C ILE A 41 8.97 -2.66 15.21
N GLU A 42 7.80 -2.08 15.46
CA GLU A 42 6.71 -2.77 16.16
C GLU A 42 5.34 -2.55 15.51
N SER A 43 4.39 -3.37 15.88
CA SER A 43 2.97 -3.23 15.58
C SER A 43 2.14 -3.80 16.73
N THR A 44 0.81 -3.84 16.63
CA THR A 44 -0.05 -4.55 17.58
C THR A 44 0.29 -6.05 17.70
N GLY A 45 0.98 -6.63 16.71
CA GLY A 45 1.49 -8.00 16.73
C GLY A 45 2.79 -8.19 17.54
N GLY A 46 3.39 -7.11 18.03
CA GLY A 46 4.65 -7.09 18.78
C GLY A 46 5.82 -6.52 17.97
N LYS A 47 7.03 -6.77 18.48
CA LYS A 47 8.28 -6.32 17.84
C LYS A 47 8.61 -7.18 16.62
N HIS A 48 8.97 -6.52 15.51
CA HIS A 48 9.35 -7.14 14.24
C HIS A 48 10.83 -6.97 13.90
N GLY A 49 11.51 -6.01 14.51
CA GLY A 49 12.91 -5.75 14.20
C GLY A 49 13.48 -4.52 14.87
N ASP A 50 14.65 -4.14 14.37
CA ASP A 50 15.44 -3.02 14.87
C ASP A 50 16.04 -2.23 13.70
N SER A 51 16.09 -0.91 13.84
CA SER A 51 16.76 -0.02 12.89
C SER A 51 17.69 0.92 13.66
N TYR A 52 18.89 1.12 13.13
CA TYR A 52 19.95 1.91 13.76
C TYR A 52 20.44 2.99 12.81
N VAL A 53 20.69 4.18 13.36
CA VAL A 53 21.23 5.32 12.64
C VAL A 53 22.38 5.92 13.43
N TRP A 54 23.53 6.17 12.77
CA TRP A 54 24.68 6.80 13.40
C TRP A 54 25.52 7.56 12.39
N THR A 55 26.47 8.34 12.88
CA THR A 55 27.48 9.02 12.06
C THR A 55 28.85 8.60 12.56
N THR A 56 29.71 8.18 11.66
CA THR A 56 31.12 7.81 12.00
C THR A 56 31.97 9.05 12.26
N ALA A 57 33.16 8.86 12.80
CA ALA A 57 34.08 9.95 13.14
C ALA A 57 34.53 10.79 11.93
N ASP A 58 34.51 10.20 10.72
CA ASP A 58 34.82 10.90 9.46
C ASP A 58 33.60 11.59 8.83
N GLY A 59 32.44 11.55 9.53
CA GLY A 59 31.21 12.20 9.07
C GLY A 59 30.33 11.35 8.16
N THR A 60 30.70 10.09 7.87
CA THR A 60 29.87 9.18 7.08
C THR A 60 28.58 8.85 7.84
N ARG A 61 27.43 9.04 7.21
CA ARG A 61 26.12 8.65 7.75
C ARG A 61 25.88 7.18 7.47
N MET A 62 25.49 6.46 8.50
CA MET A 62 25.32 5.01 8.47
C MET A 62 23.92 4.62 8.92
N GLY A 63 23.44 3.52 8.40
CA GLY A 63 22.20 2.88 8.84
C GLY A 63 22.27 1.38 8.77
N ARG A 64 21.54 0.71 9.64
CA ARG A 64 21.38 -0.76 9.66
C ARG A 64 19.95 -1.09 10.05
N GLU A 65 19.31 -1.94 9.30
CA GLU A 65 17.96 -2.43 9.62
C GLU A 65 17.89 -3.94 9.48
N SER A 66 17.25 -4.58 10.45
CA SER A 66 16.93 -6.00 10.47
C SER A 66 15.47 -6.14 10.88
N MET A 67 14.63 -6.65 9.98
CA MET A 67 13.22 -6.83 10.25
C MET A 67 12.74 -8.18 9.73
N ASN A 68 11.91 -8.84 10.50
CA ASN A 68 11.14 -10.02 10.07
C ASN A 68 9.66 -9.78 10.33
N LEU A 69 8.94 -9.48 9.26
CA LEU A 69 7.50 -9.26 9.31
C LEU A 69 6.77 -10.42 8.63
N ARG A 70 6.13 -11.26 9.42
CA ARG A 70 5.36 -12.43 8.92
C ARG A 70 6.19 -13.38 8.05
N GLY A 71 7.46 -13.61 8.41
CA GLY A 71 8.39 -14.45 7.65
C GLY A 71 9.05 -13.77 6.46
N GLN A 72 8.66 -12.56 6.13
CA GLN A 72 9.37 -11.72 5.16
C GLN A 72 10.52 -11.00 5.85
N VAL A 73 11.70 -11.05 5.25
CA VAL A 73 12.95 -10.58 5.86
C VAL A 73 13.50 -9.38 5.11
N TRP A 74 13.85 -8.34 5.85
CA TRP A 74 14.67 -7.22 5.41
C TRP A 74 15.96 -7.20 6.20
N GLU A 75 17.07 -7.24 5.51
CA GLU A 75 18.41 -7.12 6.06
C GLU A 75 19.16 -6.12 5.20
N THR A 76 19.27 -4.88 5.66
CA THR A 76 19.79 -3.77 4.86
C THR A 76 20.75 -2.91 5.64
N ASP A 77 21.76 -2.35 4.96
CA ASP A 77 22.55 -1.24 5.48
C ASP A 77 22.66 -0.07 4.49
N MET A 78 23.06 1.07 5.00
CA MET A 78 23.35 2.26 4.21
C MET A 78 24.62 2.93 4.74
N ALA A 79 25.46 3.39 3.81
CA ALA A 79 26.57 4.29 4.07
C ALA A 79 26.53 5.46 3.09
N GLY A 80 26.66 6.70 3.57
CA GLY A 80 26.62 7.87 2.71
C GLY A 80 27.46 9.02 3.26
N THR A 81 28.24 9.67 2.40
CA THR A 81 29.01 10.85 2.76
C THR A 81 28.23 12.12 2.47
N PRO A 82 28.11 13.05 3.43
CA PRO A 82 27.50 14.34 3.16
C PRO A 82 28.42 15.22 2.31
N GLY A 83 27.81 15.95 1.39
CA GLY A 83 28.41 17.01 0.62
C GLY A 83 28.04 18.40 1.15
N PRO A 84 28.19 19.44 0.33
CA PRO A 84 27.79 20.80 0.67
C PRO A 84 26.33 20.88 1.13
N GLY A 85 26.06 21.65 2.18
CA GLY A 85 24.70 21.78 2.75
C GLY A 85 24.16 20.53 3.45
N GLY A 86 24.97 19.46 3.61
CA GLY A 86 24.55 18.22 4.24
C GLY A 86 23.78 17.26 3.32
N PHE A 87 23.64 17.59 2.02
CA PHE A 87 23.07 16.70 1.02
C PHE A 87 23.99 15.51 0.74
N PRO A 88 23.48 14.35 0.29
CA PRO A 88 24.33 13.23 -0.07
C PRO A 88 25.31 13.60 -1.20
N ALA A 89 26.62 13.42 -0.97
CA ALA A 89 27.62 13.36 -2.03
C ALA A 89 27.77 11.93 -2.56
N THR A 90 27.66 10.95 -1.66
CA THR A 90 27.57 9.53 -2.00
C THR A 90 26.50 8.85 -1.15
N MET A 91 25.92 7.78 -1.66
CA MET A 91 25.07 6.86 -0.90
C MET A 91 25.22 5.46 -1.47
N THR A 92 25.42 4.48 -0.62
CA THR A 92 25.42 3.06 -0.98
C THR A 92 24.48 2.33 -0.04
N ILE A 93 23.54 1.57 -0.62
CA ILE A 93 22.61 0.70 0.09
C ILE A 93 22.93 -0.74 -0.30
N ARG A 94 22.93 -1.66 0.67
CA ARG A 94 23.22 -3.07 0.44
C ARG A 94 22.23 -3.93 1.21
N GLY A 95 22.07 -5.17 0.79
CA GLY A 95 21.29 -6.17 1.52
C GLY A 95 20.13 -6.73 0.72
N VAL A 96 19.10 -7.20 1.42
CA VAL A 96 17.96 -7.89 0.84
C VAL A 96 16.65 -7.40 1.41
N SER A 97 15.61 -7.51 0.59
CA SER A 97 14.22 -7.37 0.96
C SER A 97 13.43 -8.58 0.44
N PRO A 98 12.14 -8.72 0.73
CA PRO A 98 11.30 -9.76 0.13
C PRO A 98 11.23 -9.73 -1.40
N GLN A 99 11.56 -8.59 -2.01
CA GLN A 99 11.63 -8.42 -3.47
C GLN A 99 12.99 -8.84 -4.06
N GLY A 100 13.97 -9.13 -3.22
CA GLY A 100 15.32 -9.53 -3.61
C GLY A 100 16.41 -8.57 -3.17
N ASP A 101 17.48 -8.45 -3.97
CA ASP A 101 18.59 -7.55 -3.74
C ASP A 101 18.13 -6.08 -3.77
N VAL A 102 18.58 -5.29 -2.78
CA VAL A 102 18.31 -3.85 -2.67
C VAL A 102 19.52 -2.99 -3.04
N GLY A 103 20.55 -3.58 -3.62
CA GLY A 103 21.80 -2.90 -3.94
C GLY A 103 21.61 -1.62 -4.74
N GLU A 104 22.01 -0.46 -4.16
CA GLU A 104 21.79 0.85 -4.74
C GLU A 104 22.99 1.76 -4.49
N THR A 105 23.34 2.58 -5.47
CA THR A 105 24.45 3.53 -5.38
C THR A 105 24.05 4.89 -5.93
N PHE A 106 24.50 5.94 -5.25
CA PHE A 106 24.42 7.32 -5.70
C PHE A 106 25.76 8.01 -5.50
N ALA A 107 26.18 8.82 -6.45
CA ALA A 107 27.41 9.61 -6.34
C ALA A 107 27.32 10.92 -7.12
N VAL A 108 27.94 11.97 -6.59
CA VAL A 108 28.11 13.27 -7.23
C VAL A 108 29.58 13.44 -7.61
N ALA A 109 29.82 13.75 -8.88
CA ALA A 109 31.15 14.08 -9.42
C ALA A 109 31.07 15.39 -10.22
N GLY A 110 31.70 16.43 -9.71
CA GLY A 110 31.57 17.78 -10.28
C GLY A 110 30.14 18.29 -10.19
N ASP A 111 29.55 18.60 -11.32
CA ASP A 111 28.15 19.06 -11.46
C ASP A 111 27.18 17.96 -11.93
N THR A 112 27.58 16.71 -11.82
CA THR A 112 26.79 15.57 -12.27
C THR A 112 26.53 14.57 -11.14
N ALA A 113 25.28 14.25 -10.92
CA ALA A 113 24.84 13.14 -10.07
C ALA A 113 24.56 11.91 -10.91
N THR A 114 24.96 10.73 -10.40
CA THR A 114 24.71 9.43 -11.03
C THR A 114 24.12 8.46 -10.02
N TRP A 115 23.25 7.57 -10.47
CA TRP A 115 22.65 6.53 -9.61
C TRP A 115 22.46 5.21 -10.35
N THR A 116 22.43 4.15 -9.58
CA THR A 116 22.06 2.81 -10.04
C THR A 116 21.30 2.11 -8.91
N SER A 117 20.14 1.56 -9.20
CA SER A 117 19.31 0.75 -8.30
C SER A 117 18.87 -0.54 -9.01
N PRO A 118 18.21 -1.49 -8.34
CA PRO A 118 17.68 -2.69 -8.98
C PRO A 118 16.69 -2.43 -10.11
N ILE A 119 16.03 -1.27 -10.13
CA ILE A 119 14.94 -0.95 -11.07
C ILE A 119 15.25 0.24 -11.97
N ASP A 120 16.27 1.06 -11.65
CA ASP A 120 16.59 2.29 -12.39
C ASP A 120 18.09 2.60 -12.35
N LYS A 121 18.55 3.27 -13.39
CA LYS A 121 19.89 3.87 -13.47
C LYS A 121 19.82 5.18 -14.26
N GLY A 122 20.56 6.17 -13.85
CA GLY A 122 20.53 7.45 -14.55
C GLY A 122 21.62 8.41 -14.12
N GLN A 123 21.55 9.59 -14.70
CA GLN A 123 22.37 10.74 -14.35
C GLN A 123 21.58 12.01 -14.57
N ALA A 124 21.92 13.06 -13.80
CA ALA A 124 21.34 14.40 -13.95
C ALA A 124 22.34 15.48 -13.54
N PRO A 125 22.16 16.72 -14.02
CA PRO A 125 22.89 17.88 -13.47
C PRO A 125 22.60 18.01 -11.98
N PHE A 126 23.65 18.38 -11.21
CA PHE A 126 23.56 18.56 -9.77
C PHE A 126 24.05 19.94 -9.35
N SER A 127 23.15 20.75 -8.82
CA SER A 127 23.42 22.14 -8.39
C SER A 127 23.82 22.25 -6.90
N GLY A 128 23.96 21.14 -6.19
CA GLY A 128 24.27 21.12 -4.76
C GLY A 128 23.08 21.19 -3.81
N HIS A 129 21.84 21.22 -4.32
CA HIS A 129 20.62 21.43 -3.53
C HIS A 129 19.50 20.42 -3.80
N ALA A 130 19.81 19.27 -4.39
CA ALA A 130 18.84 18.20 -4.60
C ALA A 130 19.14 16.99 -3.73
N TYR A 131 18.11 16.34 -3.23
CA TYR A 131 18.23 15.11 -2.45
C TYR A 131 17.95 13.88 -3.32
N TYR A 132 18.83 12.88 -3.23
CA TYR A 132 18.59 11.62 -3.91
C TYR A 132 17.58 10.77 -3.12
N SER A 133 16.41 10.53 -3.71
CA SER A 133 15.37 9.66 -3.16
C SER A 133 15.69 8.21 -3.52
N SER A 134 16.24 7.46 -2.56
CA SER A 134 16.56 6.04 -2.75
C SER A 134 15.30 5.20 -2.90
N GLN A 135 15.41 4.09 -3.61
CA GLN A 135 14.29 3.15 -3.83
C GLN A 135 14.08 2.21 -2.63
N GLY A 136 15.11 2.01 -1.82
CA GLY A 136 15.07 1.11 -0.68
C GLY A 136 16.03 1.54 0.41
N GLY A 137 16.35 0.60 1.29
CA GLY A 137 17.32 0.79 2.38
C GLY A 137 16.68 0.89 3.76
N PRO A 138 17.52 1.02 4.81
CA PRO A 138 17.07 1.15 6.19
C PRO A 138 16.39 2.50 6.45
N ALA A 139 15.70 2.64 7.58
CA ALA A 139 15.08 3.91 8.01
C ALA A 139 16.06 5.12 8.00
N ALA A 140 17.34 4.88 8.07
CA ALA A 140 18.37 5.92 7.99
C ALA A 140 18.32 6.76 6.71
N THR A 141 17.86 6.20 5.59
CA THR A 141 17.65 6.94 4.35
C THR A 141 16.55 7.99 4.51
N ASN A 142 15.43 7.61 5.14
CA ASN A 142 14.32 8.51 5.46
C ASN A 142 14.73 9.54 6.54
N VAL A 143 15.45 9.11 7.59
CA VAL A 143 15.96 10.03 8.62
C VAL A 143 16.77 11.14 7.99
N TRP A 144 17.71 10.81 7.13
CA TRP A 144 18.55 11.82 6.46
C TRP A 144 17.73 12.75 5.56
N PHE A 145 16.83 12.16 4.75
CA PHE A 145 15.94 12.92 3.88
C PHE A 145 15.08 13.92 4.66
N LEU A 146 14.38 13.44 5.69
CA LEU A 146 13.44 14.26 6.46
C LEU A 146 14.17 15.37 7.25
N GLU A 147 15.36 15.09 7.76
CA GLU A 147 16.19 16.12 8.39
C GLU A 147 16.59 17.22 7.41
N GLN A 148 16.97 16.89 6.17
CA GLN A 148 17.29 17.88 5.15
C GLN A 148 16.04 18.66 4.72
N LEU A 149 14.90 18.01 4.57
CA LEU A 149 13.64 18.64 4.23
C LEU A 149 13.20 19.64 5.31
N LEU A 150 13.28 19.26 6.58
CA LEU A 150 12.92 20.15 7.68
C LEU A 150 13.95 21.25 7.94
N ALA A 151 15.22 21.06 7.56
CA ALA A 151 16.25 22.09 7.65
C ALA A 151 16.13 23.17 6.57
N SER A 152 15.46 22.87 5.45
CA SER A 152 15.27 23.86 4.36
C SER A 152 14.36 25.01 4.83
N PRO A 153 14.63 26.26 4.40
CA PRO A 153 13.88 27.43 4.90
C PRO A 153 12.37 27.36 4.60
N ASP A 154 11.99 26.88 3.42
CA ASP A 154 10.62 26.76 2.93
C ASP A 154 10.04 25.35 3.09
N LYS A 155 10.75 24.46 3.80
CA LYS A 155 10.39 23.06 3.96
C LYS A 155 10.20 22.32 2.62
N SER A 156 11.02 22.68 1.63
CA SER A 156 11.02 22.07 0.29
C SER A 156 12.41 21.64 -0.14
N LEU A 157 12.47 20.55 -0.92
CA LEU A 157 13.69 20.05 -1.54
C LEU A 157 13.43 19.61 -2.97
N ASP A 158 14.34 19.95 -3.88
CA ASP A 158 14.38 19.29 -5.18
C ASP A 158 14.87 17.86 -5.02
N LEU A 159 14.29 16.92 -5.78
CA LEU A 159 14.59 15.50 -5.70
C LEU A 159 15.33 14.99 -6.94
N LEU A 160 16.18 13.99 -6.74
CA LEU A 160 16.71 13.14 -7.80
C LEU A 160 16.11 11.74 -7.67
N PRO A 161 15.72 11.09 -8.79
CA PRO A 161 15.92 11.51 -10.19
C PRO A 161 15.06 12.67 -10.68
N GLY A 162 14.05 13.11 -9.92
CA GLY A 162 13.22 14.25 -10.29
C GLY A 162 12.10 14.50 -9.29
N GLY A 163 11.46 15.64 -9.40
CA GLY A 163 10.38 16.06 -8.51
C GLY A 163 10.82 17.06 -7.44
N LYS A 164 9.88 17.40 -6.57
CA LYS A 164 10.10 18.32 -5.46
C LYS A 164 9.32 17.85 -4.23
N ALA A 165 10.01 17.70 -3.12
CA ALA A 165 9.38 17.41 -1.83
C ALA A 165 8.97 18.71 -1.14
N HIS A 166 7.88 18.66 -0.38
CA HIS A 166 7.43 19.72 0.51
C HIS A 166 6.88 19.13 1.79
N ALA A 167 7.15 19.74 2.97
CA ALA A 167 6.61 19.33 4.25
C ALA A 167 5.72 20.41 4.86
N ALA A 168 4.58 19.97 5.42
CA ALA A 168 3.67 20.82 6.18
C ALA A 168 3.44 20.23 7.57
N LYS A 169 3.49 21.08 8.60
CA LYS A 169 3.16 20.66 9.97
C LYS A 169 1.64 20.67 10.16
N LEU A 170 1.09 19.59 10.74
CA LEU A 170 -0.34 19.48 11.01
C LEU A 170 -0.68 19.69 12.49
N THR A 171 0.06 19.06 13.41
CA THR A 171 -0.26 19.13 14.84
C THR A 171 0.98 18.84 15.69
N SER A 172 0.80 18.92 17.01
CA SER A 172 1.82 18.54 18.00
C SER A 172 1.15 17.81 19.15
N ILE A 173 1.83 16.82 19.72
CA ILE A 173 1.37 16.11 20.91
C ILE A 173 2.53 15.88 21.88
N GLU A 174 2.20 15.63 23.14
CA GLU A 174 3.14 15.16 24.15
C GLU A 174 3.23 13.63 24.10
N VAL A 175 4.44 13.09 24.16
CA VAL A 175 4.74 11.63 24.25
C VAL A 175 5.66 11.37 25.43
N GLY A 176 5.65 10.12 25.93
CA GLY A 176 6.43 9.71 27.08
C GLY A 176 5.89 10.28 28.40
N GLU A 177 6.52 9.91 29.50
CA GLU A 177 6.16 10.33 30.85
C GLU A 177 7.40 10.72 31.67
N GLY A 178 7.22 11.60 32.65
CA GLY A 178 8.29 12.01 33.57
C GLY A 178 9.50 12.56 32.82
N LYS A 179 10.65 11.87 32.89
CA LYS A 179 11.90 12.33 32.28
C LYS A 179 11.95 12.12 30.75
N THR A 180 11.08 11.27 30.21
CA THR A 180 10.97 11.03 28.76
C THR A 180 9.90 11.89 28.12
N ALA A 181 9.12 12.67 28.90
CA ALA A 181 8.09 13.55 28.36
C ALA A 181 8.68 14.58 27.39
N GLN A 182 8.14 14.62 26.17
CA GLN A 182 8.53 15.61 25.15
C GLN A 182 7.40 15.87 24.17
N THR A 183 7.45 17.03 23.53
CA THR A 183 6.56 17.40 22.44
C THR A 183 7.13 16.85 21.14
N VAL A 184 6.28 16.18 20.34
CA VAL A 184 6.57 15.78 18.97
C VAL A 184 5.58 16.40 17.99
N ASN A 185 6.08 16.71 16.80
CA ASN A 185 5.34 17.40 15.76
C ASN A 185 5.01 16.43 14.62
N LEU A 186 3.73 16.38 14.23
CA LEU A 186 3.33 15.67 13.02
C LEU A 186 3.56 16.56 11.80
N TRP A 187 4.35 16.06 10.89
CA TRP A 187 4.59 16.62 9.56
C TRP A 187 4.04 15.69 8.49
N VAL A 188 3.69 16.24 7.35
CA VAL A 188 3.33 15.48 6.15
C VAL A 188 4.22 15.94 5.01
N ALA A 189 5.03 15.02 4.47
CA ALA A 189 5.83 15.25 3.27
C ALA A 189 5.02 14.86 2.03
N THR A 190 5.04 15.72 1.01
CA THR A 190 4.42 15.49 -0.30
C THR A 190 5.48 15.54 -1.39
N GLY A 191 5.20 14.94 -2.57
CA GLY A 191 6.12 14.94 -3.72
C GLY A 191 7.23 13.89 -3.65
N VAL A 192 7.27 13.05 -2.61
CA VAL A 192 8.23 11.95 -2.44
C VAL A 192 7.73 10.62 -2.99
N GLY A 193 6.46 10.53 -3.26
CA GLY A 193 5.78 9.34 -3.77
C GLY A 193 4.40 9.72 -4.27
N THR A 194 3.60 8.71 -4.55
CA THR A 194 2.22 8.88 -5.03
C THR A 194 1.26 9.34 -3.93
N SER A 195 1.60 9.06 -2.66
CA SER A 195 0.82 9.48 -1.49
C SER A 195 1.66 10.35 -0.57
N PRO A 196 1.05 11.30 0.15
CA PRO A 196 1.71 12.02 1.23
C PRO A 196 2.28 11.07 2.29
N PHE A 197 3.41 11.43 2.85
CA PHE A 197 4.14 10.65 3.83
C PHE A 197 4.10 11.34 5.20
N PRO A 198 3.24 10.93 6.14
CA PRO A 198 3.22 11.45 7.50
C PRO A 198 4.38 10.91 8.32
N PHE A 199 4.98 11.79 9.13
CA PHE A 199 6.05 11.44 10.05
C PHE A 199 6.06 12.36 11.26
N TRP A 200 6.63 11.88 12.34
CA TRP A 200 6.78 12.64 13.59
C TRP A 200 8.22 13.11 13.74
N ALA A 201 8.40 14.36 14.11
CA ALA A 201 9.69 14.95 14.42
C ALA A 201 9.69 15.54 15.83
N ASP A 202 10.87 15.54 16.49
CA ASP A 202 11.06 16.18 17.79
C ASP A 202 11.11 17.72 17.69
N ALA A 203 11.29 18.37 18.82
CA ALA A 203 11.39 19.84 18.88
C ALA A 203 12.64 20.42 18.17
N LYS A 204 13.59 19.57 17.77
CA LYS A 204 14.79 19.94 17.02
C LYS A 204 14.71 19.59 15.53
N ASP A 205 13.50 19.29 15.05
CA ASP A 205 13.24 18.84 13.67
C ASP A 205 13.99 17.54 13.31
N LYS A 206 14.28 16.66 14.30
CA LYS A 206 14.84 15.33 14.07
C LYS A 206 13.70 14.33 13.94
N MET A 207 13.81 13.39 12.99
CA MET A 207 12.83 12.33 12.87
C MET A 207 12.69 11.58 14.19
N PHE A 208 11.47 11.56 14.73
CA PHE A 208 11.12 10.86 15.96
C PHE A 208 10.49 9.51 15.67
N ALA A 209 9.47 9.47 14.82
CA ALA A 209 8.78 8.22 14.47
C ALA A 209 8.11 8.30 13.10
N VAL A 210 7.88 7.13 12.52
CA VAL A 210 6.96 6.91 11.39
C VAL A 210 6.00 5.80 11.79
N THR A 211 4.69 6.00 11.62
CA THR A 211 3.65 5.03 12.04
C THR A 211 2.55 4.92 11.00
N PHE A 212 2.23 3.68 10.59
CA PHE A 212 1.13 3.35 9.66
C PHE A 212 0.71 1.86 9.79
N GLY A 213 0.27 1.45 10.99
CA GLY A 213 -0.03 0.05 11.34
C GLY A 213 1.22 -0.75 11.74
N ILE A 214 2.39 -0.31 11.30
CA ILE A 214 3.71 -0.67 11.80
C ILE A 214 4.46 0.64 12.10
N GLY A 215 5.25 0.66 13.17
CA GLY A 215 5.94 1.87 13.62
C GLY A 215 7.44 1.68 13.76
N TRP A 216 8.20 2.70 13.40
CA TRP A 216 9.60 2.90 13.76
C TRP A 216 9.64 3.95 14.86
N LEU A 217 9.92 3.54 16.09
CA LEU A 217 9.92 4.40 17.27
C LEU A 217 11.23 4.26 18.04
N PRO A 218 11.73 5.32 18.69
CA PRO A 218 12.84 5.17 19.63
C PRO A 218 12.46 4.18 20.73
N GLU A 219 13.36 3.29 21.12
CA GLU A 219 13.09 2.22 22.09
C GLU A 219 12.46 2.71 23.40
N ALA A 220 12.86 3.89 23.88
CA ALA A 220 12.29 4.49 25.09
C ALA A 220 10.80 4.86 24.98
N TYR A 221 10.24 4.82 23.77
CA TYR A 221 8.84 5.14 23.46
C TYR A 221 8.09 3.94 22.89
N ALA A 222 8.58 2.74 23.14
CA ALA A 222 7.85 1.51 22.84
C ALA A 222 6.44 1.57 23.43
N GLY A 223 5.43 1.25 22.65
CA GLY A 223 4.03 1.31 23.07
C GLY A 223 3.34 2.66 22.86
N GLU A 224 4.03 3.74 22.45
CA GLU A 224 3.40 5.02 22.09
C GLU A 224 2.77 5.00 20.66
N GLN A 225 2.98 3.94 19.88
CA GLN A 225 2.51 3.83 18.49
C GLN A 225 1.01 4.13 18.36
N ALA A 226 0.16 3.48 19.17
CA ALA A 226 -1.28 3.67 19.09
C ALA A 226 -1.73 5.12 19.36
N LYS A 227 -1.03 5.81 20.27
CA LYS A 227 -1.27 7.23 20.56
C LYS A 227 -0.88 8.13 19.40
N LEU A 228 0.28 7.88 18.79
CA LEU A 228 0.76 8.59 17.61
C LEU A 228 -0.19 8.39 16.43
N GLU A 229 -0.58 7.16 16.13
CA GLU A 229 -1.50 6.83 15.04
C GLU A 229 -2.88 7.47 15.23
N LYS A 230 -3.41 7.43 16.44
CA LYS A 230 -4.69 8.09 16.76
C LYS A 230 -4.62 9.60 16.51
N ALA A 231 -3.57 10.26 16.99
CA ALA A 231 -3.37 11.69 16.78
C ALA A 231 -3.14 12.05 15.31
N GLN A 232 -2.37 11.21 14.59
CA GLN A 232 -2.13 11.33 13.15
C GLN A 232 -3.45 11.23 12.36
N ALA A 233 -4.26 10.19 12.63
CA ALA A 233 -5.55 10.01 11.96
C ALA A 233 -6.49 11.20 12.23
N ALA A 234 -6.53 11.73 13.44
CA ALA A 234 -7.34 12.90 13.79
C ALA A 234 -6.89 14.16 13.03
N ALA A 235 -5.59 14.43 12.99
CA ALA A 235 -5.06 15.62 12.30
C ALA A 235 -5.26 15.54 10.78
N LEU A 236 -5.09 14.36 10.18
CA LEU A 236 -5.35 14.12 8.76
C LEU A 236 -6.84 14.30 8.44
N ALA A 237 -7.73 13.79 9.31
CA ALA A 237 -9.16 13.94 9.15
C ALA A 237 -9.59 15.42 9.21
N GLU A 238 -8.99 16.22 10.10
CA GLU A 238 -9.23 17.66 10.19
C GLU A 238 -8.76 18.43 8.95
N ALA A 239 -7.64 18.02 8.35
CA ALA A 239 -7.08 18.66 7.16
C ALA A 239 -7.84 18.32 5.86
N ALA A 240 -8.45 17.15 5.77
CA ALA A 240 -9.03 16.61 4.53
C ALA A 240 -10.13 17.49 3.89
N PRO A 241 -11.07 18.13 4.64
CA PRO A 241 -12.10 18.99 4.02
C PRO A 241 -11.53 20.20 3.27
N ALA A 242 -10.34 20.71 3.64
CA ALA A 242 -9.69 21.77 2.91
C ALA A 242 -9.21 21.30 1.54
N LEU A 243 -8.67 20.09 1.48
CA LEU A 243 -8.28 19.46 0.20
C LEU A 243 -9.50 19.23 -0.70
N VAL A 244 -10.62 18.72 -0.15
CA VAL A 244 -11.86 18.55 -0.91
C VAL A 244 -12.28 19.89 -1.55
N ARG A 245 -12.34 20.97 -0.77
CA ARG A 245 -12.73 22.30 -1.29
C ARG A 245 -11.78 22.83 -2.37
N SER A 246 -10.51 22.46 -2.34
CA SER A 246 -9.54 22.93 -3.35
C SER A 246 -9.62 22.16 -4.65
N LEU A 247 -10.08 20.90 -4.65
CA LEU A 247 -10.07 20.01 -5.80
C LEU A 247 -11.46 19.78 -6.42
N VAL A 248 -12.54 19.97 -5.66
CA VAL A 248 -13.89 19.59 -6.09
C VAL A 248 -14.71 20.83 -6.42
N THR A 249 -15.29 20.86 -7.62
CA THR A 249 -16.37 21.79 -7.99
C THR A 249 -17.70 21.05 -7.97
N ILE A 250 -18.60 21.43 -7.06
CA ILE A 250 -19.93 20.84 -6.98
C ILE A 250 -20.84 21.58 -7.96
N PRO A 251 -21.41 20.90 -8.99
CA PRO A 251 -22.33 21.52 -9.91
C PRO A 251 -23.60 22.02 -9.19
N SER A 252 -24.06 23.20 -9.51
CA SER A 252 -25.30 23.78 -8.97
C SER A 252 -26.59 23.22 -9.58
N GLY A 253 -26.47 22.35 -10.59
CA GLY A 253 -27.58 21.73 -11.33
C GLY A 253 -27.14 20.49 -12.09
N PRO A 254 -27.96 20.02 -13.03
CA PRO A 254 -27.61 18.88 -13.87
C PRO A 254 -26.31 19.08 -14.64
N VAL A 255 -25.58 17.99 -14.91
CA VAL A 255 -24.40 17.96 -15.78
C VAL A 255 -24.74 17.15 -17.03
N ALA A 256 -24.48 17.70 -18.21
CA ALA A 256 -24.70 17.01 -19.47
C ALA A 256 -23.35 16.80 -20.19
N PHE A 257 -23.00 15.56 -20.42
CA PHE A 257 -21.88 15.17 -21.29
C PHE A 257 -22.44 15.03 -22.71
N VAL A 258 -22.04 15.89 -23.63
CA VAL A 258 -22.57 15.93 -24.99
C VAL A 258 -21.52 15.53 -26.02
N ASN A 259 -21.95 15.00 -27.16
CA ASN A 259 -21.08 14.57 -28.28
C ASN A 259 -19.97 13.57 -27.83
N VAL A 260 -20.32 12.64 -26.94
CA VAL A 260 -19.40 11.60 -26.46
C VAL A 260 -19.56 10.30 -27.26
N LYS A 261 -18.48 9.52 -27.33
CA LYS A 261 -18.52 8.11 -27.68
C LYS A 261 -18.74 7.31 -26.39
N MET A 262 -19.98 6.87 -26.14
CA MET A 262 -20.33 6.19 -24.88
C MET A 262 -20.11 4.68 -24.99
N PHE A 263 -19.59 4.08 -23.94
CA PHE A 263 -19.54 2.62 -23.77
C PHE A 263 -20.86 2.12 -23.15
N ASP A 264 -21.60 1.31 -23.91
CA ASP A 264 -22.79 0.60 -23.45
C ASP A 264 -22.33 -0.72 -22.79
N ALA A 265 -22.32 -0.74 -21.45
CA ALA A 265 -21.81 -1.88 -20.69
C ALA A 265 -22.70 -3.12 -20.83
N ASP A 266 -24.03 -2.96 -20.99
CA ASP A 266 -24.95 -4.08 -21.12
C ASP A 266 -24.76 -4.82 -22.46
N LYS A 267 -24.46 -4.09 -23.52
CA LYS A 267 -24.27 -4.64 -24.86
C LYS A 267 -22.80 -4.75 -25.28
N VAL A 268 -21.88 -4.39 -24.38
CA VAL A 268 -20.43 -4.44 -24.59
C VAL A 268 -20.03 -3.81 -25.94
N ARG A 269 -20.50 -2.59 -26.20
CA ARG A 269 -20.25 -1.88 -27.46
C ARG A 269 -20.15 -0.37 -27.27
N PHE A 270 -19.49 0.28 -28.19
CA PHE A 270 -19.43 1.74 -28.24
C PHE A 270 -20.54 2.34 -29.12
N LEU A 271 -21.15 3.40 -28.63
CA LEU A 271 -22.16 4.19 -29.34
C LEU A 271 -21.59 5.60 -29.56
N GLY A 272 -21.49 6.04 -30.79
CA GLY A 272 -21.02 7.39 -31.16
C GLY A 272 -22.09 8.46 -30.94
N ASN A 273 -21.64 9.70 -30.76
CA ASN A 273 -22.48 10.90 -30.72
C ASN A 273 -23.67 10.78 -29.73
N GLN A 274 -23.34 10.44 -28.49
CA GLN A 274 -24.30 10.31 -27.40
C GLN A 274 -24.28 11.53 -26.49
N THR A 275 -25.41 11.74 -25.79
CA THR A 275 -25.53 12.65 -24.65
C THR A 275 -25.93 11.87 -23.42
N VAL A 276 -25.25 12.14 -22.30
CA VAL A 276 -25.56 11.58 -20.97
C VAL A 276 -25.81 12.74 -20.02
N VAL A 277 -26.96 12.74 -19.36
CA VAL A 277 -27.33 13.77 -18.37
C VAL A 277 -27.35 13.14 -16.98
N VAL A 278 -26.62 13.76 -16.07
CA VAL A 278 -26.53 13.38 -14.65
C VAL A 278 -27.15 14.49 -13.81
N ASP A 279 -28.06 14.14 -12.92
CA ASP A 279 -28.63 15.04 -11.91
C ASP A 279 -28.65 14.36 -10.54
N LYS A 280 -28.19 15.06 -9.50
CA LYS A 280 -28.13 14.56 -8.12
C LYS A 280 -27.49 13.18 -7.99
N GLY A 281 -26.40 12.95 -8.74
CA GLY A 281 -25.66 11.68 -8.73
C GLY A 281 -26.28 10.53 -9.52
N LEU A 282 -27.39 10.75 -10.23
CA LEU A 282 -28.07 9.74 -11.04
C LEU A 282 -28.02 10.09 -12.52
N ILE A 283 -27.87 9.08 -13.39
CA ILE A 283 -28.06 9.23 -14.82
C ILE A 283 -29.56 9.34 -15.07
N VAL A 284 -30.03 10.53 -15.51
CA VAL A 284 -31.46 10.81 -15.73
C VAL A 284 -31.85 10.75 -17.20
N ALA A 285 -30.88 10.85 -18.11
CA ALA A 285 -31.11 10.66 -19.55
C ALA A 285 -29.84 10.18 -20.24
N VAL A 286 -30.01 9.29 -21.23
CA VAL A 286 -28.95 8.80 -22.10
C VAL A 286 -29.49 8.47 -23.49
N GLY A 287 -28.76 8.83 -24.54
CA GLY A 287 -29.14 8.50 -25.91
C GLY A 287 -28.45 9.37 -26.96
N PRO A 288 -28.88 9.24 -28.25
CA PRO A 288 -28.30 10.05 -29.33
C PRO A 288 -28.39 11.55 -29.03
N ALA A 289 -27.33 12.30 -29.33
CA ALA A 289 -27.26 13.74 -29.09
C ALA A 289 -28.38 14.54 -29.77
N ALA A 290 -28.88 14.04 -30.89
CA ALA A 290 -30.02 14.64 -31.60
C ALA A 290 -31.37 14.51 -30.87
N THR A 291 -31.51 13.60 -29.93
CA THR A 291 -32.79 13.27 -29.27
C THR A 291 -32.83 13.60 -27.79
N VAL A 292 -31.70 13.54 -27.09
CA VAL A 292 -31.62 13.87 -25.67
C VAL A 292 -31.61 15.38 -25.50
N LYS A 293 -32.62 15.91 -24.78
CA LYS A 293 -32.67 17.33 -24.44
C LYS A 293 -31.81 17.60 -23.21
N VAL A 294 -30.87 18.51 -23.35
CA VAL A 294 -30.08 19.04 -22.23
C VAL A 294 -30.99 19.95 -21.39
N PRO A 295 -31.16 19.71 -20.10
CA PRO A 295 -31.95 20.58 -19.23
C PRO A 295 -31.48 22.03 -19.23
N ALA A 296 -32.39 22.97 -19.12
CA ALA A 296 -32.05 24.38 -18.97
C ALA A 296 -31.23 24.59 -17.67
N GLY A 297 -30.13 25.33 -17.76
CA GLY A 297 -29.23 25.56 -16.64
C GLY A 297 -28.27 24.41 -16.35
N ALA A 298 -28.26 23.34 -17.13
CA ALA A 298 -27.27 22.28 -16.99
C ALA A 298 -25.86 22.75 -17.34
N GLN A 299 -24.87 22.37 -16.55
CA GLN A 299 -23.47 22.47 -16.94
C GLN A 299 -23.20 21.51 -18.09
N THR A 300 -22.80 22.03 -19.24
CA THR A 300 -22.51 21.20 -20.42
C THR A 300 -21.01 20.95 -20.53
N ILE A 301 -20.64 19.68 -20.66
CA ILE A 301 -19.28 19.21 -20.93
C ILE A 301 -19.27 18.66 -22.36
N GLU A 302 -18.62 19.38 -23.25
CA GLU A 302 -18.47 18.98 -24.68
C GLU A 302 -17.40 17.87 -24.77
N GLY A 303 -17.80 16.72 -25.25
CA GLY A 303 -16.92 15.55 -25.32
C GLY A 303 -16.01 15.50 -26.55
N HIS A 304 -16.33 16.28 -27.61
CA HIS A 304 -15.55 16.27 -28.86
C HIS A 304 -15.21 14.87 -29.39
N GLY A 305 -16.11 13.91 -29.19
CA GLY A 305 -15.88 12.51 -29.55
C GLY A 305 -15.03 11.70 -28.55
N MET A 306 -14.62 12.29 -27.44
CA MET A 306 -13.99 11.54 -26.34
C MET A 306 -14.89 10.42 -25.83
N THR A 307 -14.26 9.39 -25.31
CA THR A 307 -14.98 8.21 -24.82
C THR A 307 -15.43 8.39 -23.37
N LEU A 308 -16.74 8.25 -23.14
CA LEU A 308 -17.33 8.16 -21.81
C LEU A 308 -17.51 6.67 -21.45
N VAL A 309 -16.94 6.26 -20.35
CA VAL A 309 -17.04 4.89 -19.81
C VAL A 309 -17.57 4.94 -18.38
N PRO A 310 -18.16 3.85 -17.84
CA PRO A 310 -18.38 3.73 -16.40
C PRO A 310 -17.07 3.92 -15.63
N GLY A 311 -17.15 4.45 -14.41
CA GLY A 311 -15.99 4.55 -13.54
C GLY A 311 -15.35 3.19 -13.29
N LEU A 312 -14.04 3.15 -13.18
CA LEU A 312 -13.27 1.93 -12.94
C LEU A 312 -13.40 1.49 -11.49
N TRP A 313 -13.15 0.21 -11.27
CA TRP A 313 -13.04 -0.39 -9.93
C TRP A 313 -11.61 -0.81 -9.65
N ASP A 314 -11.09 -0.45 -8.48
CA ASP A 314 -9.99 -1.17 -7.87
C ASP A 314 -10.55 -2.18 -6.86
N CYS A 315 -10.41 -3.46 -7.19
CA CYS A 315 -10.99 -4.55 -6.39
C CYS A 315 -10.09 -5.00 -5.24
N HIS A 316 -8.92 -4.38 -5.04
CA HIS A 316 -8.00 -4.75 -3.97
C HIS A 316 -7.16 -3.55 -3.48
N MET A 317 -7.81 -2.52 -3.02
CA MET A 317 -7.16 -1.34 -2.47
C MET A 317 -7.32 -1.26 -0.95
N HIS A 318 -6.21 -1.36 -0.22
CA HIS A 318 -6.22 -1.08 1.21
C HIS A 318 -6.32 0.42 1.47
N VAL A 319 -7.47 0.88 1.99
CA VAL A 319 -7.75 2.30 2.27
C VAL A 319 -7.02 2.72 3.55
N GLY A 320 -5.70 2.81 3.48
CA GLY A 320 -4.82 3.05 4.63
C GLY A 320 -4.66 4.52 5.03
N ASP A 321 -5.00 5.46 4.15
CA ASP A 321 -4.83 6.89 4.37
C ASP A 321 -5.97 7.75 3.79
N ASP A 322 -5.90 9.06 4.01
CA ASP A 322 -6.90 10.03 3.53
C ASP A 322 -6.49 10.72 2.21
N TYR A 323 -5.34 10.38 1.62
CA TYR A 323 -4.76 11.10 0.48
C TYR A 323 -4.74 10.32 -0.83
N THR A 324 -4.82 9.01 -0.79
CA THR A 324 -4.84 8.15 -2.00
C THR A 324 -6.10 8.36 -2.85
N GLY A 325 -7.19 8.82 -2.25
CA GLY A 325 -8.46 9.02 -2.96
C GLY A 325 -8.39 9.93 -4.19
N PRO A 326 -7.79 11.13 -4.14
CA PRO A 326 -7.60 11.97 -5.31
C PRO A 326 -6.79 11.30 -6.42
N GLN A 327 -5.80 10.47 -6.08
CA GLN A 327 -5.01 9.73 -7.04
C GLN A 327 -5.87 8.67 -7.77
N GLU A 328 -6.64 7.87 -7.04
CA GLU A 328 -7.56 6.90 -7.61
C GLU A 328 -8.57 7.56 -8.56
N LEU A 329 -9.19 8.66 -8.11
CA LEU A 329 -10.12 9.42 -8.94
C LEU A 329 -9.47 10.00 -10.19
N SER A 330 -8.20 10.43 -10.12
CA SER A 330 -7.45 10.94 -11.27
C SER A 330 -7.20 9.88 -12.34
N LEU A 331 -7.17 8.61 -11.96
CA LEU A 331 -7.05 7.45 -12.84
C LEU A 331 -8.42 6.93 -13.33
N GLY A 332 -9.52 7.59 -12.93
CA GLY A 332 -10.88 7.19 -13.30
C GLY A 332 -11.46 6.07 -12.43
N ILE A 333 -10.80 5.72 -11.33
CA ILE A 333 -11.31 4.74 -10.37
C ILE A 333 -12.31 5.45 -9.47
N THR A 334 -13.58 5.04 -9.52
CA THR A 334 -14.67 5.66 -8.78
C THR A 334 -15.23 4.76 -7.68
N SER A 335 -14.80 3.51 -7.65
CA SER A 335 -15.18 2.53 -6.63
C SER A 335 -13.97 1.69 -6.25
N VAL A 336 -13.81 1.42 -4.97
CA VAL A 336 -12.75 0.55 -4.44
C VAL A 336 -13.33 -0.48 -3.49
N ARG A 337 -12.82 -1.70 -3.56
CA ARG A 337 -13.04 -2.67 -2.51
C ARG A 337 -11.81 -2.63 -1.59
N ASP A 338 -12.05 -2.23 -0.34
CA ASP A 338 -11.06 -2.38 0.72
C ASP A 338 -11.09 -3.81 1.25
N PRO A 339 -10.09 -4.64 0.93
CA PRO A 339 -10.09 -6.05 1.33
C PRO A 339 -9.69 -6.25 2.79
N GLY A 340 -9.66 -5.20 3.58
CA GLY A 340 -9.41 -5.22 5.01
C GLY A 340 -8.37 -4.22 5.48
N ASN A 341 -8.74 -3.50 6.51
CA ASN A 341 -7.94 -2.49 7.21
C ASN A 341 -8.40 -2.46 8.68
N ASP A 342 -7.99 -1.42 9.43
CA ASP A 342 -8.62 -1.13 10.72
C ASP A 342 -10.11 -0.77 10.50
N ASP A 343 -11.00 -1.55 11.08
CA ASP A 343 -12.45 -1.40 10.89
C ASP A 343 -12.94 -0.01 11.30
N THR A 344 -12.42 0.55 12.40
CA THR A 344 -12.84 1.86 12.93
C THR A 344 -12.43 2.98 12.00
N LEU A 345 -11.21 2.95 11.47
CA LEU A 345 -10.72 3.93 10.50
C LEU A 345 -11.47 3.80 9.17
N THR A 346 -11.75 2.58 8.72
CA THR A 346 -12.51 2.33 7.48
C THR A 346 -13.94 2.87 7.59
N MET A 347 -14.64 2.62 8.70
CA MET A 347 -15.96 3.20 8.96
C MET A 347 -15.94 4.72 8.97
N SER A 348 -14.97 5.31 9.68
CA SER A 348 -14.80 6.77 9.74
C SER A 348 -14.59 7.38 8.35
N ARG A 349 -13.74 6.76 7.52
CA ARG A 349 -13.50 7.22 6.14
C ARG A 349 -14.75 7.11 5.28
N ARG A 350 -15.44 5.97 5.30
CA ARG A 350 -16.71 5.78 4.59
C ARG A 350 -17.73 6.87 4.94
N ASP A 351 -17.88 7.15 6.22
CA ASP A 351 -18.86 8.15 6.71
C ASP A 351 -18.46 9.57 6.27
N ARG A 352 -17.17 9.89 6.26
CA ARG A 352 -16.64 11.19 5.80
C ARG A 352 -16.76 11.34 4.28
N ILE A 353 -16.58 10.27 3.51
CA ILE A 353 -16.82 10.25 2.05
C ILE A 353 -18.30 10.57 1.78
N ALA A 354 -19.23 9.91 2.49
CA ALA A 354 -20.65 10.13 2.34
C ALA A 354 -21.08 11.57 2.67
N LYS A 355 -20.38 12.24 3.59
CA LYS A 355 -20.61 13.66 3.96
C LYS A 355 -19.88 14.66 3.05
N GLY A 356 -19.05 14.22 2.09
CA GLY A 356 -18.22 15.10 1.27
C GLY A 356 -17.04 15.75 2.04
N GLU A 357 -16.64 15.19 3.16
CA GLU A 357 -15.54 15.64 4.01
C GLU A 357 -14.20 14.97 3.61
N LEU A 358 -14.25 13.92 2.80
CA LEU A 358 -13.11 13.19 2.28
C LEU A 358 -13.32 12.94 0.78
N LEU A 359 -12.35 13.33 -0.04
CA LEU A 359 -12.35 13.05 -1.49
C LEU A 359 -11.78 11.66 -1.74
N PHE A 360 -12.66 10.74 -2.08
CA PHE A 360 -12.30 9.33 -2.27
C PHE A 360 -13.32 8.64 -3.19
N PRO A 361 -12.96 7.55 -3.90
CA PRO A 361 -13.94 6.64 -4.50
C PRO A 361 -14.93 6.10 -3.48
N HIS A 362 -16.05 5.54 -3.93
CA HIS A 362 -16.92 4.74 -3.06
C HIS A 362 -16.16 3.55 -2.51
N VAL A 363 -16.20 3.36 -1.18
CA VAL A 363 -15.51 2.25 -0.50
C VAL A 363 -16.50 1.14 -0.17
N TYR A 364 -16.17 -0.07 -0.62
CA TYR A 364 -16.86 -1.33 -0.29
C TYR A 364 -15.95 -2.12 0.65
N PRO A 365 -16.12 -2.00 1.97
CA PRO A 365 -15.17 -2.55 2.92
C PRO A 365 -15.43 -4.00 3.25
N SER A 366 -14.35 -4.76 3.47
CA SER A 366 -14.37 -6.07 4.10
C SER A 366 -13.64 -6.02 5.44
N SER A 367 -14.23 -6.60 6.49
CA SER A 367 -13.56 -6.71 7.78
C SER A 367 -12.47 -7.78 7.72
N LEU A 368 -11.25 -7.43 8.15
CA LEU A 368 -10.12 -8.35 8.16
C LEU A 368 -10.11 -9.16 9.46
N ILE A 369 -10.29 -10.46 9.35
CA ILE A 369 -10.34 -11.39 10.49
C ILE A 369 -9.17 -12.37 10.39
N ASP A 370 -8.37 -12.48 11.46
CA ASP A 370 -7.24 -13.40 11.53
C ASP A 370 -7.20 -14.13 12.86
N GLY A 371 -6.38 -15.17 12.96
CA GLY A 371 -6.08 -15.86 14.21
C GLY A 371 -4.88 -15.21 14.93
N LYS A 372 -4.66 -15.61 16.19
CA LYS A 372 -3.53 -15.17 16.99
C LYS A 372 -2.28 -16.01 16.66
N GLY A 373 -1.18 -15.35 16.27
CA GLY A 373 0.07 -16.01 15.98
C GLY A 373 1.15 -15.06 15.46
N PRO A 374 2.36 -15.56 15.18
CA PRO A 374 3.48 -14.72 14.73
C PRO A 374 3.28 -14.13 13.32
N TYR A 375 2.31 -14.63 12.57
CA TYR A 375 1.99 -14.17 11.21
C TYR A 375 0.65 -13.42 11.13
N THR A 376 0.05 -13.07 12.29
CA THR A 376 -1.18 -12.29 12.35
C THR A 376 -1.02 -10.96 11.61
N ALA A 377 -2.01 -10.60 10.81
CA ALA A 377 -2.01 -9.32 10.11
C ALA A 377 -2.11 -8.15 11.10
N GLN A 378 -1.36 -7.08 10.84
CA GLN A 378 -1.15 -5.96 11.80
C GLN A 378 -2.44 -5.23 12.21
N VAL A 379 -3.42 -5.17 11.32
CA VAL A 379 -4.69 -4.43 11.53
C VAL A 379 -5.89 -5.37 11.61
N ALA A 380 -5.65 -6.68 11.76
CA ALA A 380 -6.73 -7.66 11.81
C ALA A 380 -7.50 -7.62 13.13
N ASN A 381 -8.78 -7.93 13.03
CA ASN A 381 -9.58 -8.36 14.16
C ASN A 381 -9.20 -9.81 14.50
N VAL A 382 -8.65 -10.03 15.69
CA VAL A 382 -8.08 -11.32 16.08
C VAL A 382 -9.11 -12.18 16.78
N ALA A 383 -9.38 -13.36 16.22
CA ALA A 383 -10.15 -14.42 16.89
C ALA A 383 -9.21 -15.42 17.58
N THR A 384 -9.59 -15.88 18.76
CA THR A 384 -8.90 -16.95 19.50
C THR A 384 -9.78 -18.19 19.71
N SER A 385 -11.02 -18.12 19.22
CA SER A 385 -12.00 -19.22 19.24
C SER A 385 -12.99 -19.09 18.08
N GLN A 386 -13.69 -20.20 17.76
CA GLN A 386 -14.77 -20.20 16.77
C GLN A 386 -15.90 -19.22 17.16
N VAL A 387 -16.22 -19.11 18.44
CA VAL A 387 -17.26 -18.20 18.95
C VAL A 387 -16.87 -16.74 18.66
N GLU A 388 -15.62 -16.38 18.94
CA GLU A 388 -15.11 -15.05 18.62
C GLU A 388 -15.08 -14.80 17.12
N ALA A 389 -14.68 -15.78 16.30
CA ALA A 389 -14.68 -15.66 14.85
C ALA A 389 -16.09 -15.34 14.30
N ILE A 390 -17.13 -16.02 14.77
CA ILE A 390 -18.52 -15.74 14.43
C ILE A 390 -18.93 -14.35 14.91
N ALA A 391 -18.61 -13.96 16.12
CA ALA A 391 -18.94 -12.64 16.65
C ALA A 391 -18.27 -11.50 15.85
N LEU A 392 -17.08 -11.74 15.28
CA LEU A 392 -16.41 -10.77 14.39
C LEU A 392 -17.13 -10.67 13.03
N VAL A 393 -17.68 -11.75 12.51
CA VAL A 393 -18.53 -11.75 11.31
C VAL A 393 -19.82 -10.96 11.58
N ASP A 394 -20.49 -11.19 12.70
CA ASP A 394 -21.68 -10.45 13.11
C ASP A 394 -21.40 -8.97 13.22
N ARG A 395 -20.29 -8.59 13.84
CA ARG A 395 -19.86 -7.19 13.94
C ARG A 395 -19.58 -6.54 12.58
N ALA A 396 -19.01 -7.29 11.63
CA ALA A 396 -18.81 -6.78 10.27
C ALA A 396 -20.14 -6.45 9.61
N HIS A 397 -21.14 -7.33 9.72
CA HIS A 397 -22.50 -7.07 9.24
C HIS A 397 -23.13 -5.84 9.91
N ASP A 398 -23.11 -5.77 11.24
CA ASP A 398 -23.69 -4.66 12.02
C ASP A 398 -23.07 -3.31 11.66
N ASN A 399 -21.80 -3.29 11.27
CA ASN A 399 -21.07 -2.12 10.79
C ASN A 399 -21.25 -1.87 9.28
N ALA A 400 -22.17 -2.58 8.61
CA ALA A 400 -22.46 -2.48 7.19
C ALA A 400 -21.22 -2.65 6.30
N PHE A 401 -20.35 -3.60 6.65
CA PHE A 401 -19.31 -4.09 5.74
C PHE A 401 -19.95 -4.93 4.65
N THR A 402 -19.32 -4.96 3.48
CA THR A 402 -19.81 -5.73 2.32
C THR A 402 -19.27 -7.16 2.29
N GLY A 403 -18.27 -7.45 3.11
CA GLY A 403 -17.65 -8.76 3.18
C GLY A 403 -16.75 -8.95 4.38
N VAL A 404 -16.18 -10.15 4.47
CA VAL A 404 -15.15 -10.53 5.43
C VAL A 404 -13.95 -11.12 4.69
N LYS A 405 -12.76 -10.77 5.13
CA LYS A 405 -11.50 -11.31 4.64
C LYS A 405 -10.84 -12.16 5.73
N PHE A 406 -10.77 -13.47 5.51
CA PHE A 406 -9.95 -14.33 6.38
C PHE A 406 -8.48 -14.28 5.97
N TYR A 407 -7.58 -14.36 6.97
CA TYR A 407 -6.15 -14.25 6.73
C TYR A 407 -5.40 -15.56 7.07
N GLY A 408 -4.06 -15.54 6.92
CA GLY A 408 -3.25 -16.75 6.95
C GLY A 408 -3.18 -17.48 8.29
N THR A 409 -3.29 -16.75 9.40
CA THR A 409 -3.21 -17.33 10.76
C THR A 409 -4.58 -17.76 11.32
N PHE A 410 -5.67 -17.48 10.60
CA PHE A 410 -7.02 -17.92 10.98
C PHE A 410 -7.07 -19.45 11.12
N ASP A 411 -7.72 -19.96 12.17
CA ASP A 411 -7.81 -21.40 12.37
C ASP A 411 -8.75 -22.03 11.33
N PRO A 412 -8.24 -22.93 10.46
CA PRO A 412 -9.05 -23.61 9.46
C PRO A 412 -10.24 -24.37 10.03
N ALA A 413 -10.19 -24.78 11.31
CA ALA A 413 -11.29 -25.51 11.93
C ALA A 413 -12.54 -24.65 12.14
N TRP A 414 -12.38 -23.33 12.25
CA TRP A 414 -13.49 -22.39 12.44
C TRP A 414 -14.09 -21.91 11.12
N LEU A 415 -13.37 -22.14 10.02
CA LEU A 415 -13.68 -21.56 8.71
C LEU A 415 -15.09 -21.91 8.21
N PRO A 416 -15.56 -23.20 8.23
CA PRO A 416 -16.88 -23.54 7.75
C PRO A 416 -18.01 -22.83 8.52
N ALA A 417 -17.87 -22.68 9.85
CA ALA A 417 -18.87 -22.02 10.68
C ALA A 417 -18.91 -20.51 10.45
N ALA A 418 -17.74 -19.88 10.34
CA ALA A 418 -17.62 -18.43 10.07
C ALA A 418 -18.14 -18.08 8.67
N ILE A 419 -17.87 -18.90 7.65
CA ILE A 419 -18.41 -18.73 6.29
C ILE A 419 -19.94 -18.87 6.29
N ALA A 420 -20.47 -19.90 6.95
CA ALA A 420 -21.92 -20.10 7.00
C ALA A 420 -22.63 -18.90 7.63
N GLU A 421 -22.07 -18.31 8.68
CA GLU A 421 -22.62 -17.09 9.30
C GLU A 421 -22.49 -15.89 8.36
N ALA A 422 -21.34 -15.70 7.69
CA ALA A 422 -21.15 -14.62 6.74
C ALA A 422 -22.17 -14.68 5.60
N HIS A 423 -22.37 -15.84 5.00
CA HIS A 423 -23.35 -16.03 3.93
C HIS A 423 -24.80 -15.84 4.41
N LYS A 424 -25.12 -16.29 5.60
CA LYS A 424 -26.45 -16.07 6.22
C LYS A 424 -26.76 -14.58 6.33
N GLN A 425 -25.73 -13.76 6.56
CA GLN A 425 -25.84 -12.31 6.68
C GLN A 425 -25.62 -11.56 5.35
N GLY A 426 -25.40 -12.28 4.24
CA GLY A 426 -25.20 -11.70 2.91
C GLY A 426 -23.83 -11.07 2.69
N LEU A 427 -22.83 -11.41 3.53
CA LEU A 427 -21.47 -10.92 3.40
C LEU A 427 -20.69 -11.77 2.39
N HIS A 428 -19.91 -11.11 1.53
CA HIS A 428 -18.96 -11.74 0.62
C HIS A 428 -17.75 -12.30 1.40
N VAL A 429 -17.39 -13.56 1.13
CA VAL A 429 -16.28 -14.23 1.82
C VAL A 429 -15.08 -14.36 0.91
N HIS A 430 -13.98 -13.76 1.29
CA HIS A 430 -12.75 -13.82 0.52
C HIS A 430 -11.50 -13.84 1.41
N GLY A 431 -10.33 -13.97 0.81
CA GLY A 431 -9.10 -13.77 1.57
C GLY A 431 -7.94 -14.63 1.16
N HIS A 432 -7.00 -14.70 2.08
CA HIS A 432 -5.89 -15.65 2.04
C HIS A 432 -6.40 -17.05 2.35
N ILE A 433 -5.61 -18.04 2.01
CA ILE A 433 -5.88 -19.41 2.44
C ILE A 433 -5.25 -19.60 3.82
N PRO A 434 -6.04 -19.92 4.86
CA PRO A 434 -5.50 -20.21 6.19
C PRO A 434 -4.45 -21.32 6.13
N HIS A 435 -3.40 -21.18 6.93
CA HIS A 435 -2.32 -22.14 6.98
C HIS A 435 -2.84 -23.54 7.30
N GLY A 436 -2.30 -24.56 6.65
CA GLY A 436 -2.65 -25.96 6.88
C GLY A 436 -3.77 -26.51 6.00
N ILE A 437 -4.43 -25.69 5.19
CA ILE A 437 -5.38 -26.14 4.16
C ILE A 437 -4.93 -25.72 2.77
N ARG A 438 -5.56 -26.28 1.75
CA ARG A 438 -5.37 -25.92 0.34
C ARG A 438 -6.51 -25.02 -0.16
N PRO A 439 -6.29 -24.26 -1.22
CA PRO A 439 -7.34 -23.47 -1.89
C PRO A 439 -8.60 -24.27 -2.20
N SER A 440 -8.47 -25.48 -2.70
CA SER A 440 -9.61 -26.38 -2.97
C SER A 440 -10.45 -26.70 -1.72
N VAL A 441 -9.85 -26.72 -0.53
CA VAL A 441 -10.57 -26.92 0.74
C VAL A 441 -11.35 -25.66 1.10
N ALA A 442 -10.73 -24.48 1.03
CA ALA A 442 -11.41 -23.21 1.30
C ALA A 442 -12.60 -22.97 0.34
N ILE A 443 -12.45 -23.31 -0.95
CA ILE A 443 -13.53 -23.26 -1.93
C ILE A 443 -14.66 -24.24 -1.54
N ALA A 444 -14.32 -25.45 -1.12
CA ALA A 444 -15.32 -26.44 -0.69
C ALA A 444 -16.03 -26.01 0.60
N ASP A 445 -15.36 -25.28 1.47
CA ASP A 445 -15.94 -24.71 2.69
C ASP A 445 -16.84 -23.49 2.40
N GLY A 446 -16.76 -22.90 1.17
CA GLY A 446 -17.65 -21.82 0.71
C GLY A 446 -16.98 -20.45 0.42
N TYR A 447 -15.66 -20.38 0.22
CA TYR A 447 -15.04 -19.12 -0.24
C TYR A 447 -15.63 -18.67 -1.57
N ASP A 448 -16.06 -17.41 -1.65
CA ASP A 448 -16.55 -16.81 -2.88
C ASP A 448 -15.39 -16.36 -3.76
N GLU A 449 -14.25 -15.98 -3.14
CA GLU A 449 -13.08 -15.48 -3.85
C GLU A 449 -11.77 -15.79 -3.09
N ILE A 450 -10.72 -16.11 -3.85
CA ILE A 450 -9.35 -16.22 -3.34
C ILE A 450 -8.58 -14.99 -3.77
N THR A 451 -8.07 -14.23 -2.81
CA THR A 451 -7.18 -13.09 -3.09
C THR A 451 -5.75 -13.58 -3.28
N HIS A 452 -5.02 -12.98 -4.25
CA HIS A 452 -3.64 -13.26 -4.62
C HIS A 452 -3.40 -14.59 -5.35
N ILE A 453 -2.79 -14.47 -6.53
CA ILE A 453 -2.52 -15.58 -7.45
C ILE A 453 -1.60 -16.67 -6.86
N ASN A 454 -0.72 -16.29 -5.93
CA ASN A 454 0.20 -17.23 -5.27
C ASN A 454 -0.52 -18.41 -4.60
N TRP A 455 -1.70 -18.20 -4.02
CA TRP A 455 -2.49 -19.26 -3.42
C TRP A 455 -2.96 -20.29 -4.45
N ILE A 456 -3.33 -19.85 -5.66
CA ILE A 456 -3.73 -20.74 -6.76
C ILE A 456 -2.54 -21.56 -7.23
N VAL A 457 -1.34 -20.98 -7.31
CA VAL A 457 -0.12 -21.70 -7.63
C VAL A 457 0.20 -22.77 -6.58
N MET A 458 -0.07 -22.50 -5.31
CA MET A 458 0.12 -23.47 -4.21
C MET A 458 -0.76 -24.71 -4.33
N GLU A 459 -1.91 -24.66 -5.03
CA GLU A 459 -2.75 -25.85 -5.25
C GLU A 459 -1.99 -26.94 -6.01
N GLY A 460 -1.14 -26.59 -6.96
CA GLY A 460 -0.29 -27.49 -7.72
C GLY A 460 1.03 -27.87 -7.05
N SER A 461 1.40 -27.21 -5.94
CA SER A 461 2.70 -27.40 -5.31
C SER A 461 2.77 -28.70 -4.48
N PRO A 462 3.95 -29.39 -4.44
CA PRO A 462 4.15 -30.52 -3.53
C PRO A 462 3.88 -30.12 -2.07
N LYS A 463 3.40 -31.08 -1.26
CA LYS A 463 3.06 -30.83 0.18
C LYS A 463 4.22 -30.24 1.00
N ALA A 464 5.48 -30.49 0.59
CA ALA A 464 6.68 -29.95 1.25
C ALA A 464 6.77 -28.41 1.23
N PHE A 465 6.04 -27.74 0.33
CA PHE A 465 6.00 -26.28 0.23
C PHE A 465 4.78 -25.64 0.93
N SER A 466 3.98 -26.44 1.64
CA SER A 466 2.93 -25.89 2.51
C SER A 466 3.59 -25.18 3.69
N PRO A 467 3.17 -23.94 4.05
CA PRO A 467 3.72 -23.26 5.22
C PRO A 467 3.56 -24.14 6.46
N PRO A 468 4.49 -24.06 7.42
CA PRO A 468 4.42 -24.85 8.64
C PRO A 468 3.10 -24.58 9.37
N THR A 469 2.36 -25.65 9.67
CA THR A 469 1.15 -25.57 10.47
C THR A 469 1.54 -25.35 11.93
N THR A 470 1.20 -24.20 12.49
CA THR A 470 1.27 -23.95 13.93
C THR A 470 -0.03 -24.33 14.65
N VAL A 471 -1.00 -24.87 13.93
CA VAL A 471 -2.32 -25.26 14.48
C VAL A 471 -2.42 -26.78 14.51
N SER A 472 -2.73 -27.34 15.67
CA SER A 472 -3.01 -28.76 15.82
C SER A 472 -4.20 -29.13 14.92
N ALA A 473 -3.96 -29.99 13.96
CA ALA A 473 -5.00 -30.50 13.06
C ALA A 473 -6.04 -31.27 13.87
N GLY A 474 -7.10 -30.61 14.28
CA GLY A 474 -8.34 -31.26 14.62
C GLY A 474 -8.76 -32.09 13.41
N SER A 475 -9.13 -33.36 13.64
CA SER A 475 -9.43 -34.32 12.58
C SER A 475 -10.55 -33.85 11.67
N ARG A 476 -10.20 -33.21 10.53
CA ARG A 476 -11.14 -33.02 9.44
C ARG A 476 -11.32 -34.32 8.66
N PRO A 477 -12.51 -34.64 8.19
CA PRO A 477 -12.71 -35.78 7.29
C PRO A 477 -11.86 -35.59 6.03
N ARG A 478 -11.19 -36.62 5.58
CA ARG A 478 -10.40 -36.60 4.34
C ARG A 478 -11.31 -36.32 3.17
N VAL A 479 -11.16 -35.14 2.55
CA VAL A 479 -11.76 -34.84 1.25
C VAL A 479 -11.04 -35.67 0.18
N ALA A 480 -11.83 -36.28 -0.71
CA ALA A 480 -11.35 -37.13 -1.81
C ALA A 480 -10.36 -36.41 -2.71
N THR A 481 -9.46 -37.17 -3.32
CA THR A 481 -8.37 -36.78 -4.22
C THR A 481 -8.70 -35.61 -5.18
N PRO A 482 -7.73 -34.69 -5.42
CA PRO A 482 -7.91 -33.52 -6.29
C PRO A 482 -8.33 -33.94 -7.71
N ARG A 483 -9.38 -33.34 -8.22
CA ARG A 483 -9.71 -33.43 -9.66
C ARG A 483 -8.62 -32.67 -10.45
N THR A 484 -8.19 -33.24 -11.55
CA THR A 484 -7.20 -32.65 -12.44
C THR A 484 -7.73 -31.34 -13.06
N TRP A 485 -6.86 -30.39 -13.40
CA TRP A 485 -7.15 -29.06 -13.97
C TRP A 485 -8.18 -29.07 -15.13
N THR A 486 -8.31 -30.18 -15.84
CA THR A 486 -9.30 -30.40 -16.91
C THR A 486 -10.75 -30.41 -16.42
N SER A 487 -11.01 -30.62 -15.14
CA SER A 487 -12.36 -30.67 -14.57
C SER A 487 -12.89 -29.28 -14.11
N ILE A 488 -12.00 -28.30 -13.96
CA ILE A 488 -12.38 -26.93 -13.53
C ILE A 488 -12.95 -26.10 -14.69
N ARG A 489 -12.66 -26.46 -15.94
CA ARG A 489 -13.17 -25.72 -17.14
C ARG A 489 -14.64 -25.97 -17.49
N ARG A 490 -15.41 -26.78 -16.76
CA ARG A 490 -16.75 -27.19 -17.14
C ARG A 490 -17.84 -26.98 -16.07
N ARG A 491 -17.72 -25.95 -15.25
CA ARG A 491 -18.86 -25.46 -14.47
C ARG A 491 -18.91 -23.96 -14.51
#